data_cd110410b361f8c8139ac45df8b023d9
#
_entry.id   cd110410b361f8c8139ac45df8b023d9
#
_cell.length_a   1.000
_cell.length_b   1.000
_cell.length_c   1.000
_cell.angle_alpha   90.00
_cell.angle_beta   90.00
_cell.angle_gamma   90.00
#
_symmetry.space_group_name_H-M   'P 1'
#
loop_
_entity.id
_entity.type
_entity.pdbx_description
1 polymer ?
#
loop_
_entity_poly.entity_id
_entity_poly.type
_entity_poly.pdbx_seq_one_letter_code
_entity_poly.pdbx_strand_id
1 'polypeptide(L)'
;QKPGKDTVGSIHHRIDRDGHRWNRITVWLPYMSSIALKNISLAPGASLCTLEEGTPDGDFPGRIRKKLLCYGDSITQGYDALHPSQSYAVRLARYFDWELWNAGLSGYIFDAGLLDDKLPFRPDIVTVAFGTNDWNWAESKEEAVRNAERYFDKIMELYPGRPIFYFSPLWRKDTGVPTK
;
A
#
# COMPACT_ATOMS: atom_id res chain seq x y z
N GLN A 1 -17.17 -12.58 13.42
CA GLN A 1 -16.87 -11.53 14.42
C GLN A 1 -18.10 -10.63 14.53
N LYS A 2 -18.56 -10.36 15.75
CA LYS A 2 -19.58 -9.31 15.96
C LYS A 2 -18.94 -7.97 15.54
N PRO A 3 -19.67 -7.12 14.79
CA PRO A 3 -19.15 -5.78 14.49
C PRO A 3 -18.87 -5.08 15.82
N GLY A 4 -17.62 -4.69 16.02
CA GLY A 4 -17.24 -3.87 17.15
C GLY A 4 -18.00 -2.55 17.11
N LYS A 5 -18.29 -1.97 18.27
CA LYS A 5 -18.85 -0.62 18.32
C LYS A 5 -17.83 0.33 17.69
N ASP A 6 -18.29 1.15 16.74
CA ASP A 6 -17.48 2.22 16.18
C ASP A 6 -16.99 3.12 17.31
N THR A 7 -15.68 3.15 17.50
CA THR A 7 -15.07 3.99 18.52
C THR A 7 -14.47 5.22 17.83
N VAL A 8 -14.92 6.39 18.21
CA VAL A 8 -14.34 7.66 17.76
C VAL A 8 -13.30 8.07 18.78
N GLY A 9 -12.06 8.25 18.31
CA GLY A 9 -10.95 8.76 19.12
C GLY A 9 -10.34 10.01 18.51
N SER A 10 -9.59 10.76 19.31
CA SER A 10 -8.79 11.89 18.86
C SER A 10 -7.34 11.64 19.21
N ILE A 11 -6.45 11.95 18.29
CA ILE A 11 -5.01 11.96 18.51
C ILE A 11 -4.57 13.44 18.48
N HIS A 12 -3.96 13.88 19.58
CA HIS A 12 -3.38 15.22 19.67
C HIS A 12 -1.87 15.10 19.55
N HIS A 13 -1.30 15.84 18.63
CA HIS A 13 0.13 15.91 18.45
C HIS A 13 0.57 17.38 18.49
N ARG A 14 1.50 17.68 19.40
CA ARG A 14 2.12 19.00 19.48
C ARG A 14 3.42 18.95 18.69
N ILE A 15 3.56 19.86 17.74
CA ILE A 15 4.79 20.06 16.99
C ILE A 15 5.43 21.32 17.53
N ASP A 16 6.55 21.17 18.22
CA ASP A 16 7.34 22.31 18.66
C ASP A 16 8.10 22.86 17.47
N ARG A 17 8.11 24.18 17.34
CA ARG A 17 8.80 24.87 16.26
C ARG A 17 10.30 24.91 16.56
N ASP A 18 11.07 24.07 15.89
CA ASP A 18 12.54 24.11 15.90
C ASP A 18 13.08 25.25 15.00
N GLY A 19 12.43 26.42 15.03
CA GLY A 19 12.79 27.53 14.15
C GLY A 19 12.26 27.47 12.72
N HIS A 20 11.72 26.31 12.29
CA HIS A 20 11.14 26.14 10.97
C HIS A 20 9.68 26.61 10.93
N ARG A 21 9.33 27.32 9.86
CA ARG A 21 7.96 27.79 9.64
C ARG A 21 7.02 26.64 9.25
N TRP A 22 7.55 25.63 8.54
CA TRP A 22 6.82 24.50 8.03
C TRP A 22 7.43 23.19 8.51
N ASN A 23 6.56 22.19 8.72
CA ASN A 23 6.97 20.83 9.06
C ASN A 23 6.22 19.83 8.19
N ARG A 24 6.93 18.82 7.67
CA ARG A 24 6.32 17.68 6.99
C ARG A 24 5.81 16.68 8.01
N ILE A 25 4.51 16.41 7.97
CA ILE A 25 3.86 15.45 8.86
C ILE A 25 3.40 14.26 8.02
N THR A 26 3.70 13.05 8.47
CA THR A 26 3.17 11.82 7.89
C THR A 26 2.39 11.07 8.96
N VAL A 27 1.12 10.82 8.68
CA VAL A 27 0.25 10.03 9.57
C VAL A 27 0.11 8.63 8.98
N TRP A 28 0.55 7.62 9.74
CA TRP A 28 0.41 6.22 9.37
C TRP A 28 -0.83 5.64 10.02
N LEU A 29 -1.78 5.20 9.19
CA LEU A 29 -2.98 4.52 9.68
C LEU A 29 -2.68 3.04 9.93
N PRO A 30 -3.32 2.40 10.93
CA PRO A 30 -3.21 0.95 11.15
C PRO A 30 -3.62 0.18 9.90
N TYR A 31 -2.90 -0.89 9.60
CA TYR A 31 -3.12 -1.72 8.41
C TYR A 31 -3.95 -2.99 8.68
N MET A 32 -4.17 -3.32 9.97
CA MET A 32 -4.95 -4.50 10.39
C MET A 32 -6.37 -4.15 10.87
N SER A 33 -6.81 -2.91 10.66
CA SER A 33 -8.11 -2.42 11.11
C SER A 33 -8.69 -1.44 10.10
N SER A 34 -10.00 -1.48 9.92
CA SER A 34 -10.70 -0.46 9.15
C SER A 34 -10.77 0.84 9.94
N ILE A 35 -10.23 1.90 9.35
CA ILE A 35 -10.21 3.23 9.96
C ILE A 35 -10.72 4.25 8.96
N ALA A 36 -11.48 5.21 9.44
CA ALA A 36 -11.86 6.40 8.70
C ALA A 36 -11.33 7.65 9.40
N LEU A 37 -10.58 8.46 8.67
CA LEU A 37 -10.20 9.78 9.13
C LEU A 37 -11.40 10.72 8.92
N LYS A 38 -11.93 11.29 10.00
CA LYS A 38 -13.09 12.18 9.92
C LYS A 38 -12.69 13.61 9.61
N ASN A 39 -11.71 14.13 10.34
CA ASN A 39 -11.21 15.49 10.15
C ASN A 39 -9.78 15.64 10.68
N ILE A 40 -9.15 16.72 10.26
CA ILE A 40 -7.91 17.22 10.82
C ILE A 40 -8.20 18.64 11.32
N SER A 41 -7.95 18.88 12.60
CA SER A 41 -8.08 20.20 13.21
C SER A 41 -6.71 20.77 13.52
N LEU A 42 -6.51 22.02 13.21
CA LEU A 42 -5.26 22.75 13.42
C LEU A 42 -5.41 23.79 14.55
N ALA A 43 -4.31 24.12 15.17
CA ALA A 43 -4.27 25.24 16.08
C ALA A 43 -4.58 26.57 15.33
N PRO A 44 -5.10 27.58 16.03
CA PRO A 44 -5.34 28.89 15.42
C PRO A 44 -4.08 29.44 14.74
N GLY A 45 -4.24 29.95 13.51
CA GLY A 45 -3.14 30.51 12.71
C GLY A 45 -2.24 29.46 12.03
N ALA A 46 -2.49 28.15 12.20
CA ALA A 46 -1.81 27.11 11.44
C ALA A 46 -2.56 26.81 10.14
N SER A 47 -1.82 26.41 9.11
CA SER A 47 -2.35 26.02 7.80
C SER A 47 -1.71 24.72 7.31
N LEU A 48 -2.39 24.03 6.40
CA LEU A 48 -1.88 22.87 5.68
C LEU A 48 -1.67 23.24 4.21
N CYS A 49 -0.67 22.63 3.61
CA CYS A 49 -0.52 22.58 2.17
C CYS A 49 -0.20 21.14 1.74
N THR A 50 -0.50 20.81 0.51
CA THR A 50 -0.16 19.51 -0.05
C THR A 50 1.31 19.47 -0.48
N LEU A 51 1.86 18.28 -0.62
CA LEU A 51 3.22 18.14 -1.16
C LEU A 51 3.30 18.55 -2.64
N GLU A 52 2.18 18.49 -3.36
CA GLU A 52 2.11 18.90 -4.78
C GLU A 52 2.14 20.43 -4.92
N GLU A 53 1.43 21.14 -4.05
CA GLU A 53 1.37 22.60 -4.05
C GLU A 53 2.66 23.23 -3.48
N GLY A 54 3.27 22.55 -2.52
CA GLY A 54 4.37 23.15 -1.76
C GLY A 54 3.92 24.19 -0.77
N THR A 55 4.87 24.86 -0.12
CA THR A 55 4.58 25.92 0.84
C THR A 55 4.45 27.29 0.16
N PRO A 56 3.55 28.17 0.63
CA PRO A 56 3.32 29.48 0.02
C PRO A 56 4.55 30.39 -0.02
N ASP A 57 5.50 30.20 0.88
CA ASP A 57 6.77 30.95 0.96
C ASP A 57 7.90 30.32 0.14
N GLY A 58 7.68 29.14 -0.45
CA GLY A 58 8.66 28.44 -1.26
C GLY A 58 9.73 27.68 -0.48
N ASP A 59 9.66 27.63 0.85
CA ASP A 59 10.60 26.86 1.69
C ASP A 59 10.59 25.37 1.32
N PHE A 60 9.41 24.84 0.99
CA PHE A 60 9.25 23.50 0.42
C PHE A 60 8.53 23.61 -0.92
N PRO A 61 9.23 23.60 -2.04
CA PRO A 61 8.61 23.68 -3.37
C PRO A 61 7.70 22.50 -3.63
N GLY A 62 6.59 22.76 -4.30
CA GLY A 62 5.67 21.73 -4.76
C GLY A 62 6.34 20.75 -5.69
N ARG A 63 5.96 19.47 -5.61
CA ARG A 63 6.52 18.43 -6.47
C ARG A 63 5.53 17.33 -6.78
N ILE A 64 5.55 16.92 -8.04
CA ILE A 64 4.82 15.73 -8.49
C ILE A 64 5.73 14.51 -8.28
N ARG A 65 5.23 13.53 -7.56
CA ARG A 65 5.92 12.28 -7.30
C ARG A 65 5.42 11.18 -8.24
N LYS A 66 6.30 10.24 -8.60
CA LYS A 66 5.86 9.00 -9.26
C LYS A 66 4.91 8.22 -8.34
N LYS A 67 3.97 7.53 -8.95
CA LYS A 67 2.92 6.77 -8.27
C LYS A 67 3.20 5.29 -8.34
N LEU A 68 3.37 4.66 -7.19
CA LEU A 68 3.62 3.24 -7.02
C LEU A 68 2.36 2.54 -6.52
N LEU A 69 1.88 1.56 -7.27
CA LEU A 69 0.80 0.66 -6.87
C LEU A 69 1.38 -0.70 -6.53
N CYS A 70 1.13 -1.18 -5.31
CA CYS A 70 1.59 -2.49 -4.86
C CYS A 70 0.40 -3.42 -4.66
N TYR A 71 0.28 -4.43 -5.50
CA TYR A 71 -0.62 -5.57 -5.30
C TYR A 71 0.12 -6.72 -4.60
N GLY A 72 -0.58 -7.46 -3.77
CA GLY A 72 -0.05 -8.64 -3.11
C GLY A 72 -0.88 -9.08 -1.92
N ASP A 73 -0.37 -10.01 -1.18
CA ASP A 73 -1.01 -10.62 -0.02
C ASP A 73 -0.69 -9.88 1.30
N SER A 74 -0.73 -10.62 2.41
CA SER A 74 -0.44 -10.11 3.76
C SER A 74 0.95 -9.48 3.88
N ILE A 75 1.94 -9.98 3.14
CA ILE A 75 3.32 -9.44 3.16
C ILE A 75 3.33 -8.03 2.58
N THR A 76 2.61 -7.83 1.48
CA THR A 76 2.45 -6.51 0.86
C THR A 76 1.66 -5.56 1.76
N GLN A 77 0.57 -6.06 2.36
CA GLN A 77 -0.22 -5.30 3.33
C GLN A 77 0.65 -4.81 4.50
N GLY A 78 1.63 -5.60 4.91
CA GLY A 78 2.55 -5.30 6.01
C GLY A 78 2.37 -6.20 7.23
N TYR A 79 1.80 -7.39 7.07
CA TYR A 79 1.70 -8.38 8.15
C TYR A 79 3.09 -8.67 8.72
N ASP A 80 3.19 -8.76 10.05
CA ASP A 80 4.44 -8.90 10.83
C ASP A 80 5.45 -7.73 10.69
N ALA A 81 5.14 -6.69 9.95
CA ALA A 81 5.89 -5.45 10.09
C ALA A 81 5.57 -4.82 11.45
N LEU A 82 6.57 -4.44 12.20
CA LEU A 82 6.40 -3.86 13.55
C LEU A 82 5.50 -2.63 13.56
N HIS A 83 5.50 -1.87 12.47
CA HIS A 83 4.70 -0.67 12.27
C HIS A 83 4.26 -0.56 10.80
N PRO A 84 3.15 0.11 10.49
CA PRO A 84 2.70 0.33 9.11
C PRO A 84 3.79 0.96 8.22
N SER A 85 4.63 1.82 8.78
CA SER A 85 5.75 2.46 8.09
C SER A 85 6.92 1.52 7.75
N GLN A 86 6.91 0.28 8.21
CA GLN A 86 7.98 -0.71 8.04
C GLN A 86 7.66 -1.79 6.99
N SER A 87 6.45 -1.83 6.44
CA SER A 87 6.17 -2.74 5.32
C SER A 87 7.10 -2.46 4.14
N TYR A 88 7.45 -3.49 3.37
CA TYR A 88 8.37 -3.32 2.24
C TYR A 88 7.84 -2.30 1.22
N ALA A 89 6.54 -2.30 0.96
CA ALA A 89 5.90 -1.38 0.03
C ALA A 89 6.11 0.09 0.46
N VAL A 90 5.93 0.37 1.75
CA VAL A 90 6.16 1.71 2.31
C VAL A 90 7.65 2.07 2.27
N ARG A 91 8.52 1.14 2.63
CA ARG A 91 9.98 1.38 2.57
C ARG A 91 10.46 1.66 1.16
N LEU A 92 9.95 0.91 0.18
CA LEU A 92 10.24 1.11 -1.24
C LEU A 92 9.80 2.50 -1.71
N ALA A 93 8.56 2.87 -1.42
CA ALA A 93 8.02 4.18 -1.77
C ALA A 93 8.81 5.32 -1.12
N ARG A 94 9.20 5.17 0.14
CA ARG A 94 10.03 6.17 0.85
C ARG A 94 11.43 6.30 0.28
N TYR A 95 12.06 5.18 -0.07
CA TYR A 95 13.40 5.17 -0.63
C TYR A 95 13.49 5.96 -1.95
N PHE A 96 12.49 5.82 -2.81
CA PHE A 96 12.42 6.54 -4.07
C PHE A 96 11.63 7.86 -4.00
N ASP A 97 11.09 8.21 -2.83
CA ASP A 97 10.18 9.34 -2.63
C ASP A 97 8.97 9.31 -3.58
N TRP A 98 8.35 8.15 -3.70
CA TRP A 98 7.15 7.94 -4.50
C TRP A 98 5.88 7.99 -3.66
N GLU A 99 4.76 8.33 -4.30
CA GLU A 99 3.43 8.18 -3.72
C GLU A 99 3.02 6.71 -3.80
N LEU A 100 2.50 6.18 -2.69
CA LEU A 100 2.14 4.77 -2.58
C LEU A 100 0.63 4.56 -2.48
N TRP A 101 0.11 3.65 -3.30
CA TRP A 101 -1.13 2.93 -3.03
C TRP A 101 -0.80 1.47 -2.71
N ASN A 102 -0.92 1.09 -1.45
CA ASN A 102 -0.73 -0.28 -1.03
C ASN A 102 -2.07 -1.02 -1.10
N ALA A 103 -2.23 -1.87 -2.09
CA ALA A 103 -3.37 -2.75 -2.32
C ALA A 103 -3.10 -4.19 -1.85
N GLY A 104 -2.21 -4.38 -0.90
CA GLY A 104 -1.97 -5.67 -0.26
C GLY A 104 -3.18 -6.13 0.55
N LEU A 105 -3.56 -7.39 0.40
CA LEU A 105 -4.75 -7.97 1.02
C LEU A 105 -4.44 -9.34 1.62
N SER A 106 -4.51 -9.41 2.95
CA SER A 106 -4.13 -10.61 3.71
C SER A 106 -4.95 -11.83 3.29
N GLY A 107 -4.26 -12.95 3.09
CA GLY A 107 -4.88 -14.21 2.75
C GLY A 107 -5.25 -14.38 1.29
N TYR A 108 -5.04 -13.39 0.43
CA TYR A 108 -5.40 -13.48 -0.98
C TYR A 108 -4.34 -14.16 -1.84
N ILE A 109 -4.79 -14.65 -2.98
CA ILE A 109 -4.06 -15.36 -4.03
C ILE A 109 -4.16 -14.59 -5.35
N PHE A 110 -3.60 -15.11 -6.44
CA PHE A 110 -3.84 -14.56 -7.77
C PHE A 110 -5.32 -14.68 -8.14
N ASP A 111 -6.02 -13.55 -8.11
CA ASP A 111 -7.42 -13.44 -8.52
C ASP A 111 -7.61 -12.18 -9.36
N ALA A 112 -7.82 -12.36 -10.67
CA ALA A 112 -8.06 -11.26 -11.60
C ALA A 112 -9.34 -10.46 -11.29
N GLY A 113 -10.28 -11.03 -10.55
CA GLY A 113 -11.51 -10.36 -10.11
C GLY A 113 -11.27 -9.26 -9.06
N LEU A 114 -10.10 -9.25 -8.42
CA LEU A 114 -9.72 -8.21 -7.46
C LEU A 114 -9.17 -6.95 -8.14
N LEU A 115 -8.86 -7.01 -9.41
CA LEU A 115 -8.31 -5.88 -10.15
C LEU A 115 -9.44 -4.92 -10.54
N ASP A 116 -9.47 -3.78 -9.87
CA ASP A 116 -10.48 -2.73 -10.10
C ASP A 116 -10.02 -1.75 -11.18
N ASP A 117 -10.77 -1.63 -12.26
CA ASP A 117 -10.56 -0.67 -13.35
C ASP A 117 -10.94 0.77 -12.96
N LYS A 118 -11.67 0.94 -11.86
CA LYS A 118 -12.15 2.21 -11.33
C LYS A 118 -11.28 2.78 -10.21
N LEU A 119 -10.15 2.14 -9.93
CA LEU A 119 -9.24 2.63 -8.91
C LEU A 119 -8.89 4.11 -9.18
N PRO A 120 -9.14 5.04 -8.23
CA PRO A 120 -8.88 6.47 -8.42
C PRO A 120 -7.39 6.82 -8.31
N PHE A 121 -6.52 5.89 -8.68
CA PHE A 121 -5.08 6.01 -8.63
C PHE A 121 -4.49 5.54 -9.95
N ARG A 122 -3.77 6.42 -10.63
CA ARG A 122 -3.13 6.11 -11.91
C ARG A 122 -1.63 5.90 -11.67
N PRO A 123 -1.17 4.64 -11.56
CA PRO A 123 0.22 4.36 -11.24
C PRO A 123 1.17 4.64 -12.42
N ASP A 124 2.39 5.02 -12.09
CA ASP A 124 3.52 5.02 -13.01
C ASP A 124 4.25 3.68 -12.99
N ILE A 125 4.18 2.97 -11.87
CA ILE A 125 4.84 1.69 -11.63
C ILE A 125 3.89 0.79 -10.84
N VAL A 126 3.85 -0.48 -11.20
CA VAL A 126 3.05 -1.50 -10.51
C VAL A 126 3.98 -2.60 -10.00
N THR A 127 3.76 -3.07 -8.78
CA THR A 127 4.39 -4.29 -8.27
C THR A 127 3.35 -5.32 -7.91
N VAL A 128 3.68 -6.59 -8.12
CA VAL A 128 2.84 -7.75 -7.81
C VAL A 128 3.64 -8.71 -6.95
N ALA A 129 3.10 -9.13 -5.82
CA ALA A 129 3.75 -10.05 -4.88
C ALA A 129 2.72 -11.04 -4.29
N PHE A 130 2.28 -11.96 -5.13
CA PHE A 130 1.44 -13.11 -4.75
C PHE A 130 2.23 -14.43 -4.90
N GLY A 131 1.61 -15.53 -4.54
CA GLY A 131 2.13 -16.88 -4.71
C GLY A 131 2.34 -17.62 -3.39
N THR A 132 2.51 -16.92 -2.28
CA THR A 132 2.69 -17.56 -0.96
C THR A 132 1.43 -18.29 -0.50
N ASN A 133 0.27 -17.68 -0.68
CA ASN A 133 -1.02 -18.30 -0.35
C ASN A 133 -1.48 -19.27 -1.42
N ASP A 134 -1.16 -19.01 -2.68
CA ASP A 134 -1.46 -19.91 -3.80
C ASP A 134 -0.88 -21.30 -3.58
N TRP A 135 0.33 -21.39 -3.02
CA TRP A 135 0.95 -22.64 -2.62
C TRP A 135 0.06 -23.48 -1.69
N ASN A 136 -0.64 -22.83 -0.76
CA ASN A 136 -1.46 -23.51 0.23
C ASN A 136 -2.90 -23.75 -0.23
N TRP A 137 -3.45 -22.91 -1.09
CA TRP A 137 -4.88 -22.80 -1.33
C TRP A 137 -5.31 -23.15 -2.75
N ALA A 138 -4.41 -23.14 -3.73
CA ALA A 138 -4.72 -23.68 -5.03
C ALA A 138 -4.93 -25.21 -4.94
N GLU A 139 -5.91 -25.74 -5.66
CA GLU A 139 -6.20 -27.17 -5.69
C GLU A 139 -5.10 -27.96 -6.41
N SER A 140 -4.39 -27.30 -7.33
CA SER A 140 -3.25 -27.86 -8.05
C SER A 140 -2.27 -26.76 -8.50
N LYS A 141 -1.07 -27.19 -8.86
CA LYS A 141 -0.06 -26.30 -9.45
C LYS A 141 -0.57 -25.66 -10.76
N GLU A 142 -1.27 -26.43 -11.57
CA GLU A 142 -1.84 -25.99 -12.84
C GLU A 142 -2.91 -24.93 -12.63
N GLU A 143 -3.69 -25.04 -11.57
CA GLU A 143 -4.65 -24.00 -11.20
C GLU A 143 -3.96 -22.72 -10.79
N ALA A 144 -2.96 -22.78 -9.92
CA ALA A 144 -2.18 -21.63 -9.49
C ALA A 144 -1.56 -20.89 -10.69
N VAL A 145 -1.00 -21.66 -11.65
CA VAL A 145 -0.43 -21.09 -12.88
C VAL A 145 -1.51 -20.40 -13.71
N ARG A 146 -2.65 -21.05 -13.98
CA ARG A 146 -3.75 -20.45 -14.73
C ARG A 146 -4.28 -19.16 -14.08
N ASN A 147 -4.38 -19.15 -12.76
CA ASN A 147 -4.82 -17.96 -12.03
C ASN A 147 -3.81 -16.82 -12.15
N ALA A 148 -2.53 -17.11 -12.05
CA ALA A 148 -1.46 -16.15 -12.26
C ALA A 148 -1.47 -15.60 -13.71
N GLU A 149 -1.61 -16.45 -14.73
CA GLU A 149 -1.70 -16.03 -16.14
C GLU A 149 -2.87 -15.04 -16.35
N ARG A 150 -4.07 -15.41 -15.90
CA ARG A 150 -5.26 -14.53 -15.98
C ARG A 150 -5.05 -13.20 -15.26
N TYR A 151 -4.38 -13.25 -14.12
CA TYR A 151 -4.08 -12.06 -13.33
C TYR A 151 -3.13 -11.13 -14.09
N PHE A 152 -2.05 -11.67 -14.67
CA PHE A 152 -1.09 -10.89 -15.44
C PHE A 152 -1.67 -10.36 -16.75
N ASP A 153 -2.49 -11.13 -17.44
CA ASP A 153 -3.20 -10.65 -18.63
C ASP A 153 -4.06 -9.44 -18.27
N LYS A 154 -4.84 -9.54 -17.19
CA LYS A 154 -5.70 -8.45 -16.73
C LYS A 154 -4.92 -7.22 -16.26
N ILE A 155 -3.82 -7.41 -15.54
CA ILE A 155 -3.03 -6.28 -15.05
C ILE A 155 -2.32 -5.53 -16.19
N MET A 156 -1.88 -6.24 -17.23
CA MET A 156 -1.31 -5.64 -18.44
C MET A 156 -2.36 -4.87 -19.25
N GLU A 157 -3.60 -5.36 -19.29
CA GLU A 157 -4.74 -4.67 -19.89
C GLU A 157 -5.08 -3.36 -19.15
N LEU A 158 -5.05 -3.38 -17.81
CA LEU A 158 -5.39 -2.22 -16.98
C LEU A 158 -4.29 -1.13 -16.96
N TYR A 159 -3.03 -1.53 -17.09
CA TYR A 159 -1.88 -0.63 -17.00
C TYR A 159 -0.97 -0.70 -18.23
N PRO A 160 -1.50 -0.41 -19.44
CA PRO A 160 -0.75 -0.53 -20.67
C PRO A 160 0.47 0.39 -20.68
N GLY A 161 1.63 -0.17 -21.02
CA GLY A 161 2.90 0.55 -21.11
C GLY A 161 3.52 0.95 -19.76
N ARG A 162 2.93 0.52 -18.64
CA ARG A 162 3.54 0.77 -17.32
C ARG A 162 4.48 -0.37 -16.94
N PRO A 163 5.65 -0.09 -16.33
CA PRO A 163 6.49 -1.12 -15.76
C PRO A 163 5.72 -1.91 -14.68
N ILE A 164 5.71 -3.24 -14.83
CA ILE A 164 5.14 -4.18 -13.87
C ILE A 164 6.28 -5.05 -13.36
N PHE A 165 6.51 -5.03 -12.05
CA PHE A 165 7.52 -5.85 -11.39
C PHE A 165 6.84 -6.95 -10.59
N TYR A 166 7.20 -8.18 -10.87
CA TYR A 166 6.76 -9.33 -10.08
C TYR A 166 7.84 -9.72 -9.08
N PHE A 167 7.46 -9.79 -7.81
CA PHE A 167 8.26 -10.38 -6.75
C PHE A 167 7.87 -11.84 -6.59
N SER A 168 8.78 -12.73 -6.93
CA SER A 168 8.56 -14.16 -6.73
C SER A 168 8.29 -14.46 -5.25
N PRO A 169 7.52 -15.51 -4.94
CA PRO A 169 7.28 -15.92 -3.57
C PRO A 169 8.59 -16.11 -2.81
N LEU A 170 8.60 -15.70 -1.55
CA LEU A 170 9.72 -15.93 -0.68
C LEU A 170 9.94 -17.43 -0.47
N TRP A 171 11.21 -17.82 -0.39
CA TRP A 171 11.54 -19.20 -0.03
C TRP A 171 10.93 -19.57 1.32
N ARG A 172 10.34 -20.77 1.38
CA ARG A 172 9.73 -21.30 2.61
C ARG A 172 10.34 -22.66 2.92
N LYS A 173 10.57 -22.94 4.18
CA LYS A 173 11.13 -24.21 4.65
C LYS A 173 10.17 -25.38 4.41
N ASP A 174 8.88 -25.11 4.37
CA ASP A 174 7.79 -26.10 4.19
C ASP A 174 7.47 -26.45 2.73
N THR A 175 8.14 -25.82 1.75
CA THR A 175 7.87 -26.06 0.32
C THR A 175 8.34 -27.42 -0.19
N GLY A 176 9.04 -28.22 0.60
CA GLY A 176 9.48 -29.58 0.24
C GLY A 176 8.42 -30.68 0.39
N VAL A 177 7.28 -30.37 0.99
CA VAL A 177 6.20 -31.36 1.22
C VAL A 177 4.92 -30.81 0.61
N PRO A 178 4.47 -31.34 -0.55
CA PRO A 178 3.13 -31.01 -1.06
C PRO A 178 2.10 -31.38 0.02
N THR A 179 1.29 -30.41 0.43
CA THR A 179 0.24 -30.65 1.43
C THR A 179 -1.01 -31.29 0.83
N LYS A 180 -1.01 -31.55 -0.48
CA LYS A 180 -2.08 -32.30 -1.20
C LYS A 180 -1.50 -33.06 -2.38
#